data_b3350898515bbe8b950069d0896e244e
#
_entry.id   b3350898515bbe8b950069d0896e244e
#
_cell.length_a   1.000
_cell.length_b   1.000
_cell.length_c   1.000
_cell.angle_alpha   90.00
_cell.angle_beta   90.00
_cell.angle_gamma   90.00
#
_symmetry.space_group_name_H-M   'P 1'
#
loop_
_entity.id
_entity.type
_entity.pdbx_description
1 polymer ?
#
loop_
_entity_poly.entity_id
_entity_poly.type
_entity_poly.pdbx_seq_one_letter_code
_entity_poly.pdbx_strand_id
1 'polypeptide(L)'
;MPSGEGRTTPMTMPTTDDRRRTAEPIDLDRLTLAAVREGALEGRPVTVLGLARSGLALARFFSAVGARVTVYDRRPAEELRQAIEALAGRAIAFRLGPGVDPVTTWRRAALVATSPSIQPAFPTAEPRLRAALADLVRRRAAGDPTAPPLVSELDLFLRLCPAPTVGVTGTKGKTTTAALSAAILAADPSHRVFLGGNIGRPLVDELLELRPEDRVVVEISELQLPTLSRGTTVAVYTNVTADHLDRHGTVEAYRRVKRRLAELVDPRGALVLNAEDPVTAALAGLGGAPTVMYRRSLPIPGGVGVVDDWIVAAGVAPLPLVGGGTAGLGPGGRILPVGELRLPGAHNLSNALAAVAVGLLFGLAPDAIRRAAAGFAGVEHRLEVVAVVDGVRFVNDSQGTQPDAVAAALRAFEPPIVLIAGGRDKGVDLAPLGPIVADRAVAAVLIGESAPQLETLFRSAGLERVERAPDLATAVRRADAIARAAREGTTAPEATVLLSPAAASFDMFVDYADRGRAFKAAVVEIARERGVRVSAAGASKPDAAPTLPAGAAPTDGAGGEVGER
;
A
#
# COMPACT_ATOMS: atom_id res chain seq x y z
N MET A 1 -40.27 -52.37 -6.83
CA MET A 1 -39.77 -51.38 -7.77
C MET A 1 -40.77 -50.24 -7.91
N PRO A 2 -40.50 -49.04 -7.41
CA PRO A 2 -41.01 -47.83 -8.03
C PRO A 2 -39.83 -46.90 -8.40
N SER A 3 -39.86 -46.50 -9.65
CA SER A 3 -39.00 -45.58 -10.35
C SER A 3 -39.10 -44.16 -9.76
N GLY A 4 -37.99 -43.62 -9.26
CA GLY A 4 -37.87 -42.24 -8.87
C GLY A 4 -37.64 -41.33 -10.07
N GLU A 5 -38.60 -40.55 -10.48
CA GLU A 5 -38.48 -39.47 -11.43
C GLU A 5 -37.81 -38.26 -10.74
N GLY A 6 -36.58 -37.99 -11.11
CA GLY A 6 -35.86 -36.75 -10.76
C GLY A 6 -36.51 -35.57 -11.45
N ARG A 7 -37.17 -34.71 -10.66
CA ARG A 7 -37.62 -33.38 -11.13
C ARG A 7 -36.40 -32.47 -11.34
N THR A 8 -35.98 -32.36 -12.58
CA THR A 8 -35.12 -31.25 -13.03
C THR A 8 -36.00 -29.97 -13.09
N THR A 9 -35.74 -29.03 -12.20
CA THR A 9 -36.30 -27.69 -12.27
C THR A 9 -35.77 -27.00 -13.55
N PRO A 10 -36.62 -26.52 -14.46
CA PRO A 10 -36.13 -25.84 -15.65
C PRO A 10 -35.48 -24.52 -15.26
N MET A 11 -34.25 -24.34 -15.67
CA MET A 11 -33.52 -23.07 -15.59
C MET A 11 -34.27 -22.07 -16.49
N THR A 12 -35.06 -21.19 -15.88
CA THR A 12 -35.80 -20.11 -16.58
C THR A 12 -34.76 -19.19 -17.28
N MET A 13 -34.81 -19.15 -18.60
CA MET A 13 -34.02 -18.20 -19.38
C MET A 13 -34.44 -16.77 -19.01
N PRO A 14 -33.48 -15.86 -18.70
CA PRO A 14 -33.80 -14.50 -18.33
C PRO A 14 -34.60 -13.79 -19.42
N THR A 15 -35.65 -13.08 -19.04
CA THR A 15 -36.51 -12.31 -19.93
C THR A 15 -35.73 -11.17 -20.61
N THR A 16 -36.29 -10.64 -21.70
CA THR A 16 -35.68 -9.49 -22.44
C THR A 16 -35.57 -8.25 -21.54
N ASP A 17 -36.43 -8.12 -20.56
CA ASP A 17 -36.44 -7.03 -19.59
C ASP A 17 -35.34 -7.19 -18.53
N ASP A 18 -35.07 -8.40 -18.06
CA ASP A 18 -33.93 -8.73 -17.19
C ASP A 18 -32.59 -8.47 -17.89
N ARG A 19 -32.50 -8.76 -19.21
CA ARG A 19 -31.30 -8.49 -20.02
C ARG A 19 -31.05 -6.99 -20.24
N ARG A 20 -32.11 -6.16 -20.28
CA ARG A 20 -31.98 -4.69 -20.38
C ARG A 20 -31.57 -4.10 -19.04
N ARG A 21 -32.20 -4.46 -17.93
CA ARG A 21 -31.88 -4.00 -16.58
C ARG A 21 -30.43 -4.32 -16.17
N THR A 22 -29.92 -5.47 -16.55
CA THR A 22 -28.54 -5.88 -16.20
C THR A 22 -27.46 -5.07 -16.93
N ALA A 23 -27.79 -4.39 -18.05
CA ALA A 23 -26.85 -3.59 -18.84
C ALA A 23 -26.90 -2.08 -18.55
N GLU A 24 -27.83 -1.61 -17.72
CA GLU A 24 -27.86 -0.20 -17.32
C GLU A 24 -26.61 0.18 -16.53
N PRO A 25 -26.02 1.38 -16.78
CA PRO A 25 -24.90 1.85 -15.98
C PRO A 25 -25.22 1.92 -14.49
N ILE A 26 -24.27 1.50 -13.66
CA ILE A 26 -24.43 1.56 -12.19
C ILE A 26 -24.33 3.02 -11.74
N ASP A 27 -25.26 3.44 -10.88
CA ASP A 27 -25.16 4.71 -10.18
C ASP A 27 -24.20 4.56 -8.99
N LEU A 28 -22.96 5.02 -9.19
CA LEU A 28 -21.91 4.93 -8.17
C LEU A 28 -22.19 5.80 -6.93
N ASP A 29 -22.99 6.85 -7.04
CA ASP A 29 -23.30 7.73 -5.91
C ASP A 29 -24.34 7.12 -4.97
N ARG A 30 -25.14 6.17 -5.48
CA ARG A 30 -26.11 5.39 -4.70
C ARG A 30 -25.59 4.00 -4.28
N LEU A 31 -24.45 3.58 -4.81
CA LEU A 31 -23.88 2.29 -4.47
C LEU A 31 -23.26 2.33 -3.08
N THR A 32 -23.79 1.52 -2.17
CA THR A 32 -23.27 1.35 -0.80
C THR A 32 -22.78 -0.07 -0.58
N LEU A 33 -21.92 -0.30 0.40
CA LEU A 33 -21.48 -1.65 0.76
C LEU A 33 -22.64 -2.54 1.21
N ALA A 34 -23.63 -1.98 1.91
CA ALA A 34 -24.84 -2.70 2.29
C ALA A 34 -25.59 -3.19 1.04
N ALA A 35 -25.86 -2.31 0.08
CA ALA A 35 -26.51 -2.69 -1.18
C ALA A 35 -25.69 -3.73 -1.97
N VAL A 36 -24.36 -3.64 -1.96
CA VAL A 36 -23.49 -4.65 -2.57
C VAL A 36 -23.65 -6.02 -1.91
N ARG A 37 -23.69 -6.06 -0.57
CA ARG A 37 -23.93 -7.28 0.20
C ARG A 37 -25.33 -7.86 -0.03
N GLU A 38 -26.31 -7.03 -0.33
CA GLU A 38 -27.68 -7.39 -0.67
C GLU A 38 -27.87 -7.77 -2.16
N GLY A 39 -26.79 -7.84 -2.95
CA GLY A 39 -26.82 -8.30 -4.34
C GLY A 39 -26.98 -7.21 -5.40
N ALA A 40 -26.76 -5.93 -5.08
CA ALA A 40 -26.86 -4.83 -6.07
C ALA A 40 -25.99 -5.01 -7.31
N LEU A 41 -24.95 -5.84 -7.25
CA LEU A 41 -24.04 -6.17 -8.34
C LEU A 41 -24.28 -7.55 -8.94
N GLU A 42 -25.20 -8.34 -8.40
CA GLU A 42 -25.47 -9.70 -8.89
C GLU A 42 -25.95 -9.69 -10.35
N GLY A 43 -25.32 -10.52 -11.19
CA GLY A 43 -25.60 -10.61 -12.62
C GLY A 43 -25.21 -9.37 -13.44
N ARG A 44 -24.74 -8.27 -12.83
CA ARG A 44 -24.35 -7.03 -13.53
C ARG A 44 -23.05 -7.24 -14.30
N PRO A 45 -22.97 -6.84 -15.57
CA PRO A 45 -21.74 -6.97 -16.37
C PRO A 45 -20.72 -5.90 -15.94
N VAL A 46 -19.57 -6.34 -15.44
CA VAL A 46 -18.48 -5.47 -15.03
C VAL A 46 -17.22 -5.80 -15.85
N THR A 47 -16.58 -4.76 -16.38
CA THR A 47 -15.29 -4.91 -17.06
C THR A 47 -14.17 -4.40 -16.16
N VAL A 48 -13.16 -5.25 -15.92
CA VAL A 48 -11.93 -4.91 -15.20
C VAL A 48 -10.80 -4.73 -16.20
N LEU A 49 -10.14 -3.58 -16.17
CA LEU A 49 -9.04 -3.22 -17.07
C LEU A 49 -7.67 -3.40 -16.37
N GLY A 50 -6.86 -4.28 -16.96
CA GLY A 50 -5.56 -4.67 -16.43
C GLY A 50 -5.67 -5.82 -15.41
N LEU A 51 -4.72 -6.76 -15.47
CA LEU A 51 -4.64 -7.93 -14.58
C LEU A 51 -3.32 -7.94 -13.80
N ALA A 52 -2.94 -6.78 -13.26
CA ALA A 52 -1.93 -6.65 -12.23
C ALA A 52 -2.60 -6.66 -10.84
N ARG A 53 -1.86 -6.31 -9.79
CA ARG A 53 -2.31 -6.38 -8.38
C ARG A 53 -3.73 -5.83 -8.15
N SER A 54 -4.01 -4.59 -8.54
CA SER A 54 -5.35 -3.97 -8.36
C SER A 54 -6.44 -4.63 -9.22
N GLY A 55 -6.11 -5.00 -10.46
CA GLY A 55 -7.09 -5.67 -11.34
C GLY A 55 -7.44 -7.07 -10.87
N LEU A 56 -6.47 -7.80 -10.32
CA LEU A 56 -6.69 -9.11 -9.71
C LEU A 56 -7.64 -9.01 -8.52
N ALA A 57 -7.42 -8.02 -7.63
CA ALA A 57 -8.28 -7.77 -6.48
C ALA A 57 -9.70 -7.34 -6.90
N LEU A 58 -9.82 -6.44 -7.89
CA LEU A 58 -11.13 -6.06 -8.45
C LEU A 58 -11.87 -7.26 -9.06
N ALA A 59 -11.16 -8.13 -9.80
CA ALA A 59 -11.77 -9.32 -10.40
C ALA A 59 -12.27 -10.30 -9.33
N ARG A 60 -11.51 -10.47 -8.24
CA ARG A 60 -11.94 -11.28 -7.07
C ARG A 60 -13.16 -10.69 -6.41
N PHE A 61 -13.12 -9.39 -6.09
CA PHE A 61 -14.22 -8.68 -5.45
C PHE A 61 -15.52 -8.77 -6.25
N PHE A 62 -15.49 -8.38 -7.53
CA PHE A 62 -16.69 -8.42 -8.37
C PHE A 62 -17.22 -9.84 -8.58
N SER A 63 -16.34 -10.81 -8.73
CA SER A 63 -16.76 -12.22 -8.78
C SER A 63 -17.40 -12.70 -7.48
N ALA A 64 -16.88 -12.27 -6.32
CA ALA A 64 -17.41 -12.65 -5.01
C ALA A 64 -18.82 -12.08 -4.75
N VAL A 65 -19.14 -10.91 -5.32
CA VAL A 65 -20.47 -10.29 -5.21
C VAL A 65 -21.41 -10.65 -6.37
N GLY A 66 -21.12 -11.72 -7.11
CA GLY A 66 -22.00 -12.27 -8.14
C GLY A 66 -22.04 -11.49 -9.45
N ALA A 67 -21.18 -10.51 -9.69
CA ALA A 67 -21.13 -9.80 -10.96
C ALA A 67 -20.60 -10.69 -12.10
N ARG A 68 -21.03 -10.42 -13.33
CA ARG A 68 -20.48 -11.06 -14.54
C ARG A 68 -19.21 -10.33 -14.97
N VAL A 69 -18.06 -10.85 -14.59
CA VAL A 69 -16.76 -10.19 -14.75
C VAL A 69 -16.16 -10.50 -16.11
N THR A 70 -15.73 -9.45 -16.82
CA THR A 70 -14.84 -9.53 -18.00
C THR A 70 -13.53 -8.83 -17.64
N VAL A 71 -12.40 -9.51 -17.79
CA VAL A 71 -11.06 -8.93 -17.57
C VAL A 71 -10.41 -8.68 -18.93
N TYR A 72 -9.91 -7.47 -19.11
CA TYR A 72 -9.08 -7.08 -20.26
C TYR A 72 -7.65 -6.80 -19.82
N ASP A 73 -6.69 -7.37 -20.55
CA ASP A 73 -5.27 -6.97 -20.47
C ASP A 73 -4.62 -7.10 -21.86
N ARG A 74 -3.75 -6.15 -22.21
CA ARG A 74 -3.02 -6.17 -23.48
C ARG A 74 -1.99 -7.30 -23.57
N ARG A 75 -1.49 -7.76 -22.44
CA ARG A 75 -0.55 -8.88 -22.38
C ARG A 75 -1.24 -10.19 -22.76
N PRO A 76 -0.53 -11.11 -23.44
CA PRO A 76 -1.07 -12.42 -23.75
C PRO A 76 -1.21 -13.30 -22.48
N ALA A 77 -1.99 -14.36 -22.59
CA ALA A 77 -2.31 -15.25 -21.45
C ALA A 77 -1.06 -15.88 -20.82
N GLU A 78 -0.03 -16.14 -21.60
CA GLU A 78 1.23 -16.75 -21.15
C GLU A 78 1.94 -15.87 -20.11
N GLU A 79 1.94 -14.55 -20.32
CA GLU A 79 2.52 -13.58 -19.38
C GLU A 79 1.68 -13.38 -18.11
N LEU A 80 0.40 -13.75 -18.17
CA LEU A 80 -0.58 -13.57 -17.11
C LEU A 80 -0.95 -14.87 -16.38
N ARG A 81 -0.23 -15.96 -16.63
CA ARG A 81 -0.56 -17.30 -16.14
C ARG A 81 -0.83 -17.32 -14.64
N GLN A 82 0.06 -16.78 -13.82
CA GLN A 82 -0.10 -16.74 -12.36
C GLN A 82 -1.36 -15.98 -11.92
N ALA A 83 -1.65 -14.84 -12.58
CA ALA A 83 -2.84 -14.04 -12.26
C ALA A 83 -4.13 -14.77 -12.67
N ILE A 84 -4.12 -15.49 -13.79
CA ILE A 84 -5.24 -16.32 -14.24
C ILE A 84 -5.46 -17.50 -13.29
N GLU A 85 -4.40 -18.19 -12.88
CA GLU A 85 -4.44 -19.29 -11.91
C GLU A 85 -4.98 -18.82 -10.55
N ALA A 86 -4.61 -17.60 -10.10
CA ALA A 86 -5.13 -17.00 -8.87
C ALA A 86 -6.64 -16.66 -8.93
N LEU A 87 -7.25 -16.72 -10.11
CA LEU A 87 -8.69 -16.56 -10.36
C LEU A 87 -9.38 -17.88 -10.74
N ALA A 88 -8.67 -19.01 -10.68
CA ALA A 88 -9.24 -20.31 -11.01
C ALA A 88 -10.49 -20.62 -10.17
N GLY A 89 -11.46 -21.31 -10.79
CA GLY A 89 -12.74 -21.62 -10.15
C GLY A 89 -13.76 -20.47 -10.11
N ARG A 90 -13.42 -19.27 -10.61
CA ARG A 90 -14.33 -18.12 -10.71
C ARG A 90 -14.86 -17.98 -12.14
N ALA A 91 -16.13 -17.61 -12.27
CA ALA A 91 -16.78 -17.38 -13.58
C ALA A 91 -16.34 -16.03 -14.18
N ILE A 92 -15.12 -15.95 -14.70
CA ILE A 92 -14.51 -14.74 -15.27
C ILE A 92 -14.21 -14.95 -16.74
N ALA A 93 -14.65 -14.02 -17.60
CA ALA A 93 -14.30 -13.99 -19.02
C ALA A 93 -13.02 -13.20 -19.24
N PHE A 94 -12.01 -13.80 -19.87
CA PHE A 94 -10.76 -13.14 -20.19
C PHE A 94 -10.75 -12.66 -21.66
N ARG A 95 -10.25 -11.45 -21.89
CA ARG A 95 -10.02 -10.80 -23.17
C ARG A 95 -8.58 -10.29 -23.19
N LEU A 96 -7.65 -11.14 -23.55
CA LEU A 96 -6.21 -10.94 -23.39
C LEU A 96 -5.50 -10.86 -24.74
N GLY A 97 -4.42 -10.10 -24.75
CA GLY A 97 -3.53 -9.97 -25.91
C GLY A 97 -3.66 -8.66 -26.67
N PRO A 98 -2.65 -8.31 -27.48
CA PRO A 98 -2.53 -7.02 -28.16
C PRO A 98 -3.55 -6.83 -29.30
N GLY A 99 -4.16 -7.91 -29.79
CA GLY A 99 -5.17 -7.87 -30.86
C GLY A 99 -6.60 -7.58 -30.37
N VAL A 100 -6.84 -7.53 -29.05
CA VAL A 100 -8.17 -7.28 -28.50
C VAL A 100 -8.44 -5.79 -28.46
N ASP A 101 -9.52 -5.34 -29.14
CA ASP A 101 -10.01 -3.98 -28.99
C ASP A 101 -10.66 -3.79 -27.61
N PRO A 102 -10.07 -2.93 -26.76
CA PRO A 102 -10.58 -2.73 -25.39
C PRO A 102 -12.03 -2.23 -25.35
N VAL A 103 -12.46 -1.40 -26.32
CA VAL A 103 -13.81 -0.83 -26.36
C VAL A 103 -14.87 -1.92 -26.46
N THR A 104 -14.58 -3.02 -27.14
CA THR A 104 -15.53 -4.14 -27.27
C THR A 104 -15.82 -4.80 -25.93
N THR A 105 -14.93 -4.69 -24.95
CA THR A 105 -15.06 -5.35 -23.65
C THR A 105 -16.02 -4.64 -22.71
N TRP A 106 -16.29 -3.34 -22.93
CA TRP A 106 -17.19 -2.57 -22.06
C TRP A 106 -18.43 -1.97 -22.73
N ARG A 107 -18.66 -2.23 -24.02
CA ARG A 107 -19.87 -1.72 -24.74
C ARG A 107 -21.19 -2.05 -24.04
N ARG A 108 -21.23 -3.16 -23.30
CA ARG A 108 -22.42 -3.63 -22.56
C ARG A 108 -22.13 -3.75 -21.06
N ALA A 109 -21.07 -3.11 -20.57
CA ALA A 109 -20.76 -3.12 -19.17
C ALA A 109 -21.65 -2.13 -18.40
N ALA A 110 -22.08 -2.51 -17.23
CA ALA A 110 -22.75 -1.64 -16.29
C ALA A 110 -21.72 -0.78 -15.49
N LEU A 111 -20.46 -1.23 -15.46
CA LEU A 111 -19.35 -0.58 -14.77
C LEU A 111 -18.01 -0.96 -15.42
N VAL A 112 -17.11 0.00 -15.54
CA VAL A 112 -15.71 -0.23 -15.90
C VAL A 112 -14.83 0.07 -14.68
N ALA A 113 -14.07 -0.92 -14.22
CA ALA A 113 -13.15 -0.78 -13.11
C ALA A 113 -11.70 -0.92 -13.58
N THR A 114 -10.79 -0.13 -13.02
CA THR A 114 -9.42 -0.05 -13.54
C THR A 114 -8.38 0.06 -12.43
N SER A 115 -7.15 -0.33 -12.74
CA SER A 115 -6.00 -0.01 -11.88
C SER A 115 -5.65 1.48 -12.01
N PRO A 116 -5.01 2.09 -10.99
CA PRO A 116 -4.66 3.51 -11.03
C PRO A 116 -3.73 3.91 -12.19
N SER A 117 -2.93 2.99 -12.71
CA SER A 117 -2.06 3.22 -13.86
C SER A 117 -2.79 3.24 -15.21
N ILE A 118 -4.03 2.74 -15.27
CA ILE A 118 -4.85 2.71 -16.48
C ILE A 118 -5.91 3.79 -16.39
N GLN A 119 -5.57 4.98 -16.84
CA GLN A 119 -6.41 6.18 -16.77
C GLN A 119 -6.16 7.13 -17.95
N PRO A 120 -7.10 8.03 -18.28
CA PRO A 120 -6.91 8.96 -19.41
C PRO A 120 -5.92 10.09 -19.13
N ALA A 121 -5.71 10.46 -17.86
CA ALA A 121 -4.94 11.64 -17.46
C ALA A 121 -3.42 11.51 -17.69
N PHE A 122 -2.87 10.28 -17.60
CA PHE A 122 -1.42 10.06 -17.70
C PHE A 122 -1.04 9.09 -18.83
N PRO A 123 0.17 9.23 -19.41
CA PRO A 123 0.66 8.38 -20.48
C PRO A 123 1.11 6.98 -19.99
N THR A 124 0.60 6.50 -18.87
CA THR A 124 0.90 5.17 -18.31
C THR A 124 0.11 4.05 -18.96
N ALA A 125 -1.07 4.36 -19.52
CA ALA A 125 -1.83 3.42 -20.34
C ALA A 125 -1.40 3.52 -21.82
N GLU A 126 -1.57 2.41 -22.54
CA GLU A 126 -1.29 2.41 -23.98
C GLU A 126 -2.19 3.44 -24.72
N PRO A 127 -1.70 4.09 -25.82
CA PRO A 127 -2.37 5.24 -26.39
C PRO A 127 -3.82 5.00 -26.85
N ARG A 128 -4.14 3.83 -27.42
CA ARG A 128 -5.51 3.49 -27.87
C ARG A 128 -6.46 3.34 -26.68
N LEU A 129 -6.03 2.62 -25.64
CA LEU A 129 -6.80 2.44 -24.41
C LEU A 129 -7.02 3.79 -23.72
N ARG A 130 -6.00 4.64 -23.66
CA ARG A 130 -6.09 5.98 -23.08
C ARG A 130 -7.09 6.86 -23.85
N ALA A 131 -7.03 6.86 -25.17
CA ALA A 131 -7.99 7.60 -26.00
C ALA A 131 -9.42 7.10 -25.82
N ALA A 132 -9.63 5.79 -25.76
CA ALA A 132 -10.92 5.17 -25.52
C ALA A 132 -11.49 5.49 -24.15
N LEU A 133 -10.65 5.52 -23.10
CA LEU A 133 -11.05 5.94 -21.74
C LEU A 133 -11.39 7.43 -21.67
N ALA A 134 -10.62 8.28 -22.37
CA ALA A 134 -10.93 9.71 -22.48
C ALA A 134 -12.27 9.94 -23.16
N ASP A 135 -12.58 9.18 -24.21
CA ASP A 135 -13.89 9.20 -24.86
C ASP A 135 -15.02 8.76 -23.93
N LEU A 136 -14.83 7.65 -23.22
CA LEU A 136 -15.80 7.16 -22.23
C LEU A 136 -16.12 8.23 -21.17
N VAL A 137 -15.09 8.89 -20.63
CA VAL A 137 -15.25 9.96 -19.62
C VAL A 137 -16.00 11.17 -20.23
N ARG A 138 -15.66 11.58 -21.46
CA ARG A 138 -16.38 12.69 -22.16
C ARG A 138 -17.85 12.37 -22.39
N ARG A 139 -18.16 11.16 -22.90
CA ARG A 139 -19.55 10.70 -23.11
C ARG A 139 -20.35 10.71 -21.82
N ARG A 140 -19.76 10.21 -20.75
CA ARG A 140 -20.39 10.21 -19.41
C ARG A 140 -20.67 11.64 -18.93
N ALA A 141 -19.69 12.54 -19.05
CA ALA A 141 -19.83 13.96 -18.69
C ALA A 141 -20.89 14.69 -19.55
N ALA A 142 -21.07 14.27 -20.81
CA ALA A 142 -22.13 14.76 -21.70
C ALA A 142 -23.53 14.17 -21.41
N GLY A 143 -23.65 13.31 -20.38
CA GLY A 143 -24.94 12.72 -20.00
C GLY A 143 -25.37 11.53 -20.86
N ASP A 144 -24.46 10.88 -21.59
CA ASP A 144 -24.78 9.68 -22.38
C ASP A 144 -25.21 8.53 -21.43
N PRO A 145 -26.50 8.14 -21.46
CA PRO A 145 -27.01 7.13 -20.53
C PRO A 145 -26.48 5.72 -20.81
N THR A 146 -25.82 5.51 -21.95
CA THR A 146 -25.24 4.21 -22.34
C THR A 146 -23.77 4.09 -21.94
N ALA A 147 -23.13 5.19 -21.53
CA ALA A 147 -21.74 5.20 -21.12
C ALA A 147 -21.60 4.67 -19.68
N PRO A 148 -20.96 3.51 -19.45
CA PRO A 148 -20.74 3.00 -18.10
C PRO A 148 -19.84 3.94 -17.29
N PRO A 149 -20.02 4.04 -15.98
CA PRO A 149 -19.10 4.77 -15.12
C PRO A 149 -17.72 4.09 -15.13
N LEU A 150 -16.67 4.91 -15.00
CA LEU A 150 -15.30 4.48 -14.83
C LEU A 150 -14.89 4.70 -13.37
N VAL A 151 -14.36 3.68 -12.72
CA VAL A 151 -13.92 3.75 -11.33
C VAL A 151 -12.54 3.11 -11.18
N SER A 152 -11.65 3.71 -10.41
CA SER A 152 -10.42 3.03 -10.01
C SER A 152 -10.65 2.14 -8.80
N GLU A 153 -9.71 1.22 -8.56
CA GLU A 153 -9.75 0.33 -7.39
C GLU A 153 -9.89 1.12 -6.09
N LEU A 154 -9.06 2.16 -5.92
CA LEU A 154 -9.09 2.97 -4.70
C LEU A 154 -10.33 3.85 -4.60
N ASP A 155 -10.83 4.41 -5.71
CA ASP A 155 -12.07 5.20 -5.72
C ASP A 155 -13.29 4.32 -5.36
N LEU A 156 -13.34 3.10 -5.90
CA LEU A 156 -14.37 2.11 -5.53
C LEU A 156 -14.30 1.79 -4.03
N PHE A 157 -13.08 1.54 -3.52
CA PHE A 157 -12.86 1.28 -2.10
C PHE A 157 -13.37 2.44 -1.23
N LEU A 158 -12.96 3.68 -1.50
CA LEU A 158 -13.34 4.85 -0.71
C LEU A 158 -14.86 5.15 -0.78
N ARG A 159 -15.51 4.82 -1.90
CA ARG A 159 -16.96 4.94 -2.04
C ARG A 159 -17.73 3.94 -1.17
N LEU A 160 -17.21 2.72 -1.06
CA LEU A 160 -17.88 1.61 -0.39
C LEU A 160 -17.42 1.41 1.07
N CYS A 161 -16.30 1.97 1.47
CA CYS A 161 -15.75 1.79 2.82
C CYS A 161 -16.70 2.37 3.88
N PRO A 162 -17.19 1.54 4.83
CA PRO A 162 -18.10 2.00 5.87
C PRO A 162 -17.36 2.65 7.05
N ALA A 163 -16.04 2.45 7.13
CA ALA A 163 -15.21 2.82 8.27
C ALA A 163 -14.53 4.18 8.06
N PRO A 164 -14.15 4.89 9.14
CA PRO A 164 -13.31 6.07 9.04
C PRO A 164 -11.97 5.73 8.39
N THR A 165 -11.54 6.61 7.46
CA THR A 165 -10.32 6.41 6.66
C THR A 165 -9.30 7.52 6.92
N VAL A 166 -8.01 7.15 6.95
CA VAL A 166 -6.87 8.07 7.01
C VAL A 166 -6.09 7.96 5.70
N GLY A 167 -6.17 8.96 4.84
CA GLY A 167 -5.41 9.00 3.59
C GLY A 167 -4.08 9.71 3.79
N VAL A 168 -2.97 9.02 3.54
CA VAL A 168 -1.63 9.59 3.68
C VAL A 168 -1.01 9.81 2.31
N THR A 169 -0.70 11.06 1.97
CA THR A 169 -0.04 11.43 0.73
C THR A 169 1.13 12.37 0.94
N GLY A 170 1.87 12.64 -0.12
CA GLY A 170 3.04 13.52 -0.12
C GLY A 170 4.09 13.03 -1.13
N THR A 171 5.24 13.68 -1.18
CA THR A 171 6.36 13.25 -2.01
C THR A 171 7.14 12.14 -1.31
N LYS A 172 7.65 12.38 -0.11
CA LYS A 172 8.42 11.42 0.70
C LYS A 172 7.75 11.24 2.06
N GLY A 173 8.03 10.12 2.75
CA GLY A 173 7.52 9.85 4.11
C GLY A 173 6.14 9.18 4.19
N LYS A 174 5.40 9.04 3.09
CA LYS A 174 4.05 8.44 3.06
C LYS A 174 3.98 7.09 3.78
N THR A 175 4.83 6.16 3.38
CA THR A 175 4.83 4.78 3.89
C THR A 175 5.08 4.72 5.39
N THR A 176 6.10 5.45 5.86
CA THR A 176 6.43 5.52 7.29
C THR A 176 5.28 6.14 8.09
N THR A 177 4.72 7.27 7.61
CA THR A 177 3.60 7.93 8.26
C THR A 177 2.34 7.05 8.29
N ALA A 178 2.02 6.38 7.17
CA ALA A 178 0.86 5.48 7.11
C ALA A 178 1.03 4.28 8.07
N ALA A 179 2.20 3.63 8.05
CA ALA A 179 2.47 2.49 8.91
C ALA A 179 2.49 2.87 10.41
N LEU A 180 3.11 4.01 10.75
CA LEU A 180 3.13 4.49 12.13
C LEU A 180 1.73 4.94 12.59
N SER A 181 0.92 5.58 11.71
CA SER A 181 -0.47 5.90 12.01
C SER A 181 -1.30 4.64 12.27
N ALA A 182 -1.11 3.59 11.46
CA ALA A 182 -1.77 2.31 11.67
C ALA A 182 -1.35 1.65 12.99
N ALA A 183 -0.05 1.67 13.33
CA ALA A 183 0.45 1.15 14.59
C ALA A 183 -0.12 1.90 15.81
N ILE A 184 -0.20 3.23 15.72
CA ILE A 184 -0.81 4.06 16.77
C ILE A 184 -2.30 3.73 16.90
N LEU A 185 -3.06 3.69 15.80
CA LEU A 185 -4.49 3.37 15.83
C LEU A 185 -4.78 1.97 16.38
N ALA A 186 -3.90 1.00 16.11
CA ALA A 186 -3.99 -0.37 16.62
C ALA A 186 -3.68 -0.50 18.13
N ALA A 187 -3.18 0.56 18.78
CA ALA A 187 -3.02 0.59 20.24
C ALA A 187 -4.35 0.65 21.00
N ASP A 188 -5.44 0.92 20.30
CA ASP A 188 -6.81 0.74 20.79
C ASP A 188 -7.36 -0.61 20.31
N PRO A 189 -7.42 -1.64 21.19
CA PRO A 189 -7.82 -2.99 20.80
C PRO A 189 -9.32 -3.13 20.47
N SER A 190 -10.11 -2.10 20.72
CA SER A 190 -11.55 -2.11 20.42
C SER A 190 -11.84 -2.00 18.93
N HIS A 191 -10.85 -1.62 18.12
CA HIS A 191 -10.99 -1.39 16.69
C HIS A 191 -9.95 -2.17 15.90
N ARG A 192 -10.38 -2.88 14.86
CA ARG A 192 -9.45 -3.46 13.88
C ARG A 192 -8.88 -2.34 13.01
N VAL A 193 -7.61 -2.47 12.64
CA VAL A 193 -6.93 -1.49 11.77
C VAL A 193 -6.45 -2.18 10.51
N PHE A 194 -6.81 -1.61 9.36
CA PHE A 194 -6.39 -2.07 8.04
C PHE A 194 -5.44 -1.04 7.43
N LEU A 195 -4.34 -1.53 6.85
CA LEU A 195 -3.35 -0.70 6.18
C LEU A 195 -3.18 -1.18 4.73
N GLY A 196 -3.31 -0.27 3.77
CA GLY A 196 -3.15 -0.63 2.36
C GLY A 196 -3.08 0.58 1.42
N GLY A 197 -3.52 0.37 0.17
CA GLY A 197 -3.48 1.37 -0.89
C GLY A 197 -2.26 1.20 -1.80
N ASN A 198 -1.39 2.21 -1.89
CA ASN A 198 -0.16 2.12 -2.70
C ASN A 198 0.84 1.08 -2.12
N ILE A 199 0.72 0.73 -0.87
CA ILE A 199 1.49 -0.30 -0.15
C ILE A 199 0.59 -1.47 0.25
N GLY A 200 1.19 -2.61 0.58
CA GLY A 200 0.47 -3.77 1.10
C GLY A 200 -0.48 -4.39 0.08
N ARG A 201 -1.58 -4.94 0.58
CA ARG A 201 -2.66 -5.53 -0.23
C ARG A 201 -3.61 -4.45 -0.76
N PRO A 202 -4.24 -4.64 -1.93
CA PRO A 202 -5.35 -3.80 -2.37
C PRO A 202 -6.50 -3.87 -1.37
N LEU A 203 -6.96 -2.71 -0.91
CA LEU A 203 -7.99 -2.64 0.13
C LEU A 203 -9.38 -3.12 -0.32
N VAL A 204 -9.61 -3.18 -1.63
CA VAL A 204 -10.87 -3.74 -2.17
C VAL A 204 -11.07 -5.21 -1.81
N ASP A 205 -10.00 -5.97 -1.57
CA ASP A 205 -10.07 -7.36 -1.10
C ASP A 205 -10.69 -7.46 0.32
N GLU A 206 -10.55 -6.42 1.14
CA GLU A 206 -11.02 -6.38 2.53
C GLU A 206 -12.45 -5.82 2.65
N LEU A 207 -13.02 -5.22 1.59
CA LEU A 207 -14.30 -4.49 1.65
C LEU A 207 -15.45 -5.28 2.27
N LEU A 208 -15.57 -6.56 1.90
CA LEU A 208 -16.70 -7.38 2.38
C LEU A 208 -16.61 -7.74 3.87
N GLU A 209 -15.42 -7.61 4.47
CA GLU A 209 -15.18 -7.88 5.89
C GLU A 209 -15.20 -6.61 6.76
N LEU A 210 -15.11 -5.42 6.12
CA LEU A 210 -15.07 -4.15 6.85
C LEU A 210 -16.36 -3.83 7.55
N ARG A 211 -16.24 -3.24 8.74
CA ARG A 211 -17.31 -2.77 9.59
C ARG A 211 -17.18 -1.26 9.87
N PRO A 212 -18.27 -0.58 10.24
CA PRO A 212 -18.22 0.87 10.55
C PRO A 212 -17.26 1.23 11.69
N GLU A 213 -17.06 0.34 12.65
CA GLU A 213 -16.16 0.52 13.78
C GLU A 213 -14.69 0.29 13.47
N ASP A 214 -14.34 -0.29 12.32
CA ASP A 214 -12.95 -0.48 11.91
C ASP A 214 -12.27 0.85 11.58
N ARG A 215 -10.96 0.84 11.47
CA ARG A 215 -10.15 2.00 11.07
C ARG A 215 -9.29 1.62 9.88
N VAL A 216 -9.23 2.46 8.87
CA VAL A 216 -8.46 2.15 7.65
C VAL A 216 -7.45 3.25 7.37
N VAL A 217 -6.19 2.86 7.23
CA VAL A 217 -5.10 3.76 6.81
C VAL A 217 -4.72 3.44 5.37
N VAL A 218 -4.73 4.46 4.51
CA VAL A 218 -4.53 4.33 3.07
C VAL A 218 -3.35 5.15 2.63
N GLU A 219 -2.27 4.53 2.17
CA GLU A 219 -1.23 5.27 1.46
C GLU A 219 -1.71 5.61 0.04
N ILE A 220 -1.65 6.89 -0.34
CA ILE A 220 -2.17 7.37 -1.62
C ILE A 220 -1.04 8.00 -2.47
N SER A 221 -0.78 7.39 -3.64
CA SER A 221 0.19 7.88 -4.61
C SER A 221 -0.39 8.98 -5.51
N GLU A 222 0.49 9.66 -6.25
CA GLU A 222 0.09 10.64 -7.27
C GLU A 222 -0.67 10.02 -8.45
N LEU A 223 -0.48 8.71 -8.72
CA LEU A 223 -1.24 8.01 -9.76
C LEU A 223 -2.69 7.75 -9.37
N GLN A 224 -2.95 7.57 -8.08
CA GLN A 224 -4.29 7.28 -7.55
C GLN A 224 -5.13 8.54 -7.43
N LEU A 225 -4.54 9.66 -7.02
CA LEU A 225 -5.25 10.92 -6.72
C LEU A 225 -6.17 11.42 -7.85
N PRO A 226 -5.77 11.45 -9.14
CA PRO A 226 -6.64 11.93 -10.21
C PRO A 226 -7.87 11.07 -10.45
N THR A 227 -7.86 9.83 -10.00
CA THR A 227 -8.97 8.88 -10.19
C THR A 227 -10.00 8.95 -9.07
N LEU A 228 -9.72 9.71 -8.00
CA LEU A 228 -10.59 9.79 -6.82
C LEU A 228 -11.74 10.76 -7.06
N SER A 229 -12.92 10.39 -6.65
CA SER A 229 -14.13 11.20 -6.56
C SER A 229 -14.63 11.34 -5.10
N ARG A 230 -14.12 10.49 -4.22
CA ARG A 230 -14.33 10.53 -2.77
C ARG A 230 -12.99 10.66 -2.07
N GLY A 231 -12.96 11.46 -1.00
CA GLY A 231 -11.80 11.60 -0.13
C GLY A 231 -11.84 10.67 1.07
N THR A 232 -10.96 10.94 2.01
CA THR A 232 -10.84 10.22 3.28
C THR A 232 -11.40 11.06 4.44
N THR A 233 -11.67 10.43 5.57
CA THR A 233 -12.09 11.13 6.80
C THR A 233 -10.97 12.05 7.29
N VAL A 234 -9.73 11.57 7.32
CA VAL A 234 -8.54 12.37 7.62
C VAL A 234 -7.61 12.34 6.41
N ALA A 235 -7.15 13.51 5.95
CA ALA A 235 -6.15 13.62 4.90
C ALA A 235 -4.84 14.13 5.48
N VAL A 236 -3.78 13.32 5.39
CA VAL A 236 -2.46 13.59 5.95
C VAL A 236 -1.47 13.91 4.83
N TYR A 237 -0.80 15.03 4.94
CA TYR A 237 0.24 15.45 3.99
C TYR A 237 1.60 15.50 4.67
N THR A 238 2.58 14.76 4.12
CA THR A 238 3.95 14.76 4.65
C THR A 238 4.77 15.94 4.13
N ASN A 239 4.90 16.06 2.82
CA ASN A 239 5.57 17.15 2.10
C ASN A 239 5.17 17.09 0.62
N VAL A 240 5.27 18.22 -0.10
CA VAL A 240 5.03 18.28 -1.55
C VAL A 240 6.15 19.06 -2.22
N THR A 241 7.20 18.34 -2.62
CA THR A 241 8.34 18.85 -3.38
C THR A 241 8.19 18.53 -4.86
N ALA A 242 9.26 18.33 -5.61
CA ALA A 242 9.23 17.87 -7.00
C ALA A 242 9.50 16.36 -7.05
N ASP A 243 8.67 15.64 -7.83
CA ASP A 243 8.86 14.22 -8.13
C ASP A 243 8.07 13.87 -9.40
N HIS A 244 8.44 12.78 -10.09
CA HIS A 244 7.72 12.26 -11.27
C HIS A 244 7.44 13.32 -12.37
N LEU A 245 8.40 14.23 -12.63
CA LEU A 245 8.24 15.28 -13.64
C LEU A 245 8.20 14.73 -15.07
N ASP A 246 8.78 13.55 -15.30
CA ASP A 246 8.63 12.75 -16.52
C ASP A 246 7.16 12.49 -16.87
N ARG A 247 6.31 12.38 -15.86
CA ARG A 247 4.87 12.10 -15.99
C ARG A 247 4.00 13.33 -15.90
N HIS A 248 4.31 14.24 -15.01
CA HIS A 248 3.51 15.44 -14.76
C HIS A 248 3.91 16.65 -15.61
N GLY A 249 5.09 16.63 -16.21
CA GLY A 249 5.65 17.72 -17.02
C GLY A 249 6.14 18.90 -16.20
N THR A 250 5.37 19.41 -15.25
CA THR A 250 5.73 20.55 -14.38
C THR A 250 5.48 20.30 -12.90
N VAL A 251 6.18 21.04 -12.04
CA VAL A 251 5.99 21.00 -10.58
C VAL A 251 4.57 21.45 -10.20
N GLU A 252 4.03 22.42 -10.92
CA GLU A 252 2.68 22.94 -10.69
C GLU A 252 1.61 21.90 -11.02
N ALA A 253 1.79 21.11 -12.07
CA ALA A 253 0.91 20.00 -12.42
C ALA A 253 0.96 18.91 -11.34
N TYR A 254 2.15 18.57 -10.84
CA TYR A 254 2.32 17.64 -9.73
C TYR A 254 1.63 18.14 -8.45
N ARG A 255 1.81 19.43 -8.10
CA ARG A 255 1.15 20.07 -6.93
C ARG A 255 -0.36 20.06 -7.05
N ARG A 256 -0.92 20.34 -8.25
CA ARG A 256 -2.37 20.25 -8.50
C ARG A 256 -2.90 18.84 -8.25
N VAL A 257 -2.18 17.82 -8.70
CA VAL A 257 -2.56 16.42 -8.45
C VAL A 257 -2.57 16.13 -6.95
N LYS A 258 -1.52 16.56 -6.22
CA LYS A 258 -1.45 16.35 -4.76
C LYS A 258 -2.55 17.07 -4.00
N ARG A 259 -2.94 18.26 -4.41
CA ARG A 259 -4.02 19.06 -3.81
C ARG A 259 -5.36 18.30 -3.76
N ARG A 260 -5.59 17.37 -4.69
CA ARG A 260 -6.86 16.64 -4.86
C ARG A 260 -7.39 15.99 -3.58
N LEU A 261 -6.53 15.39 -2.75
CA LEU A 261 -6.97 14.74 -1.51
C LEU A 261 -7.54 15.74 -0.50
N ALA A 262 -6.92 16.93 -0.39
CA ALA A 262 -7.42 18.00 0.49
C ALA A 262 -8.75 18.58 0.02
N GLU A 263 -8.97 18.63 -1.31
CA GLU A 263 -10.25 19.09 -1.88
C GLU A 263 -11.39 18.10 -1.63
N LEU A 264 -11.07 16.83 -1.48
CA LEU A 264 -12.04 15.74 -1.33
C LEU A 264 -12.22 15.27 0.12
N VAL A 265 -11.45 15.80 1.08
CA VAL A 265 -11.56 15.36 2.49
C VAL A 265 -12.99 15.53 3.01
N ASP A 266 -13.46 14.60 3.86
CA ASP A 266 -14.78 14.76 4.53
C ASP A 266 -14.77 16.08 5.33
N PRO A 267 -15.71 17.02 5.13
CA PRO A 267 -15.77 18.27 5.88
C PRO A 267 -15.91 18.09 7.40
N ARG A 268 -16.42 16.93 7.84
CA ARG A 268 -16.52 16.56 9.26
C ARG A 268 -15.26 15.88 9.80
N GLY A 269 -14.29 15.64 8.93
CA GLY A 269 -13.00 15.05 9.24
C GLY A 269 -11.92 16.07 9.56
N ALA A 270 -10.68 15.86 9.09
CA ALA A 270 -9.58 16.79 9.31
C ALA A 270 -8.52 16.73 8.20
N LEU A 271 -7.83 17.87 8.02
CA LEU A 271 -6.55 17.96 7.31
C LEU A 271 -5.41 17.93 8.34
N VAL A 272 -4.42 17.07 8.14
CA VAL A 272 -3.17 17.03 8.93
C VAL A 272 -2.04 17.49 8.01
N LEU A 273 -1.49 18.68 8.24
CA LEU A 273 -0.60 19.38 7.33
C LEU A 273 0.75 19.71 7.97
N ASN A 274 1.81 19.54 7.19
CA ASN A 274 3.17 19.94 7.59
C ASN A 274 3.33 21.46 7.47
N ALA A 275 3.42 22.15 8.59
CA ALA A 275 3.61 23.61 8.62
C ALA A 275 5.01 24.06 8.14
N GLU A 276 5.99 23.15 8.07
CA GLU A 276 7.33 23.45 7.57
C GLU A 276 7.44 23.30 6.04
N ASP A 277 6.43 22.75 5.39
CA ASP A 277 6.34 22.67 3.92
C ASP A 277 5.30 23.69 3.43
N PRO A 278 5.73 24.75 2.71
CA PRO A 278 4.84 25.84 2.32
C PRO A 278 3.72 25.38 1.36
N VAL A 279 3.93 24.30 0.60
CA VAL A 279 2.92 23.79 -0.32
C VAL A 279 1.81 23.08 0.46
N THR A 280 2.17 22.26 1.45
CA THR A 280 1.17 21.59 2.30
C THR A 280 0.48 22.60 3.22
N ALA A 281 1.20 23.54 3.81
CA ALA A 281 0.62 24.58 4.66
C ALA A 281 -0.44 25.43 3.93
N ALA A 282 -0.24 25.70 2.64
CA ALA A 282 -1.20 26.42 1.81
C ALA A 282 -2.50 25.66 1.51
N LEU A 283 -2.60 24.37 1.89
CA LEU A 283 -3.82 23.57 1.75
C LEU A 283 -4.80 23.77 2.92
N ALA A 284 -4.44 24.54 3.92
CA ALA A 284 -5.29 24.79 5.09
C ALA A 284 -6.68 25.30 4.69
N GLY A 285 -7.72 24.71 5.29
CA GLY A 285 -9.12 25.07 5.03
C GLY A 285 -9.71 24.55 3.71
N LEU A 286 -8.95 23.86 2.87
CA LEU A 286 -9.51 23.20 1.70
C LEU A 286 -10.49 22.09 2.10
N GLY A 287 -11.49 21.84 1.26
CA GLY A 287 -12.51 20.84 1.53
C GLY A 287 -13.44 21.17 2.71
N GLY A 288 -13.24 22.32 3.38
CA GLY A 288 -14.05 22.74 4.52
C GLY A 288 -13.76 22.00 5.84
N ALA A 289 -12.77 21.13 5.88
CA ALA A 289 -12.40 20.38 7.08
C ALA A 289 -11.48 21.17 8.01
N PRO A 290 -11.58 20.99 9.35
CA PRO A 290 -10.63 21.51 10.32
C PRO A 290 -9.19 21.10 9.97
N THR A 291 -8.24 22.00 10.29
CA THR A 291 -6.82 21.77 9.99
C THR A 291 -6.02 21.58 11.27
N VAL A 292 -5.27 20.50 11.36
CA VAL A 292 -4.26 20.24 12.39
C VAL A 292 -2.89 20.43 11.76
N MET A 293 -2.14 21.45 12.20
CA MET A 293 -0.78 21.70 11.74
C MET A 293 0.22 20.93 12.60
N TYR A 294 1.25 20.35 11.99
CA TYR A 294 2.38 19.81 12.72
C TYR A 294 3.71 20.39 12.25
N ARG A 295 4.68 20.51 13.17
CA ARG A 295 6.04 20.99 12.89
C ARG A 295 7.02 20.55 13.97
N ARG A 296 8.32 20.50 13.65
CA ARG A 296 9.39 20.06 14.57
C ARG A 296 9.82 21.13 15.60
N SER A 297 9.06 22.18 15.75
CA SER A 297 9.26 23.27 16.72
C SER A 297 7.98 23.48 17.51
N LEU A 298 7.92 24.58 18.29
CA LEU A 298 6.76 24.95 19.12
C LEU A 298 5.44 24.81 18.34
N PRO A 299 4.45 24.03 18.83
CA PRO A 299 3.21 23.78 18.09
C PRO A 299 2.40 25.05 17.85
N ILE A 300 1.69 25.06 16.72
CA ILE A 300 0.63 26.04 16.45
C ILE A 300 -0.58 25.64 17.30
N PRO A 301 -1.39 26.57 17.83
CA PRO A 301 -2.64 26.25 18.53
C PRO A 301 -3.52 25.30 17.68
N GLY A 302 -4.04 24.25 18.29
CA GLY A 302 -4.76 23.18 17.59
C GLY A 302 -3.88 22.15 16.87
N GLY A 303 -2.55 22.21 17.04
CA GLY A 303 -1.60 21.37 16.33
C GLY A 303 -0.68 20.54 17.22
N VAL A 304 0.33 19.91 16.58
CA VAL A 304 1.35 19.07 17.21
C VAL A 304 2.73 19.62 16.91
N GLY A 305 3.62 19.61 17.89
CA GLY A 305 4.98 20.11 17.74
C GLY A 305 5.96 19.52 18.74
N VAL A 306 7.12 20.18 18.90
CA VAL A 306 8.17 19.77 19.83
C VAL A 306 8.50 20.93 20.78
N VAL A 307 8.55 20.64 22.09
CA VAL A 307 8.98 21.55 23.15
C VAL A 307 9.83 20.76 24.13
N ASP A 308 11.03 21.25 24.45
CA ASP A 308 11.97 20.63 25.41
C ASP A 308 12.15 19.11 25.16
N ASP A 309 12.40 18.73 23.90
CA ASP A 309 12.56 17.33 23.45
C ASP A 309 11.33 16.43 23.68
N TRP A 310 10.15 17.01 23.87
CA TRP A 310 8.89 16.30 23.91
C TRP A 310 8.03 16.60 22.70
N ILE A 311 7.39 15.59 22.15
CA ILE A 311 6.24 15.78 21.25
C ILE A 311 5.06 16.24 22.12
N VAL A 312 4.49 17.36 21.75
CA VAL A 312 3.39 18.02 22.48
C VAL A 312 2.23 18.34 21.55
N ALA A 313 1.02 18.26 22.09
CA ALA A 313 -0.21 18.68 21.40
C ALA A 313 -0.76 19.97 22.06
N ALA A 314 -1.09 20.96 21.23
CA ALA A 314 -1.62 22.24 21.65
C ALA A 314 -3.13 22.33 21.38
N GLY A 315 -3.93 21.46 22.00
CA GLY A 315 -5.39 21.51 21.89
C GLY A 315 -5.99 20.81 20.68
N VAL A 316 -5.37 19.72 20.20
CA VAL A 316 -5.97 18.85 19.17
C VAL A 316 -7.18 18.13 19.76
N ALA A 317 -8.36 18.33 19.15
CA ALA A 317 -9.61 17.69 19.58
C ALA A 317 -9.90 16.44 18.77
N PRO A 318 -10.42 15.37 19.39
CA PRO A 318 -10.90 14.18 18.67
C PRO A 318 -12.06 14.50 17.72
N LEU A 319 -12.15 13.74 16.62
CA LEU A 319 -13.23 13.90 15.65
C LEU A 319 -14.54 13.31 16.18
N PRO A 320 -15.68 13.99 15.97
CA PRO A 320 -17.00 13.47 16.36
C PRO A 320 -17.36 12.14 15.69
N LEU A 321 -16.85 11.91 14.49
CA LEU A 321 -17.13 10.72 13.67
C LEU A 321 -16.55 9.40 14.21
N VAL A 322 -15.57 9.48 15.11
CA VAL A 322 -14.82 8.31 15.59
C VAL A 322 -15.16 7.91 17.03
N GLY A 323 -16.29 8.38 17.56
CA GLY A 323 -16.74 8.04 18.91
C GLY A 323 -15.92 8.72 20.00
N GLY A 324 -15.48 9.96 19.74
CA GLY A 324 -14.48 10.69 20.49
C GLY A 324 -14.71 10.77 22.00
N GLY A 325 -13.86 10.06 22.74
CA GLY A 325 -13.52 10.42 24.10
C GLY A 325 -12.59 11.63 24.09
N THR A 326 -12.65 12.48 25.07
CA THR A 326 -11.64 13.52 25.26
C THR A 326 -10.33 12.85 25.65
N ALA A 327 -9.34 12.85 24.75
CA ALA A 327 -7.99 12.46 25.13
C ALA A 327 -7.51 13.43 26.21
N GLY A 328 -7.50 13.03 27.46
CA GLY A 328 -6.92 13.82 28.54
C GLY A 328 -5.44 14.00 28.27
N LEU A 329 -5.04 15.15 27.75
CA LEU A 329 -3.64 15.50 27.54
C LEU A 329 -2.94 15.63 28.88
N GLY A 330 -1.72 15.09 28.98
CA GLY A 330 -0.86 15.27 30.15
C GLY A 330 -0.47 16.75 30.37
N PRO A 331 0.24 17.07 31.45
CA PRO A 331 0.68 18.43 31.73
C PRO A 331 1.43 19.04 30.55
N GLY A 332 1.02 20.25 30.12
CA GLY A 332 1.60 20.93 28.96
C GLY A 332 1.36 20.25 27.62
N GLY A 333 0.38 19.34 27.52
CA GLY A 333 0.07 18.61 26.27
C GLY A 333 1.13 17.58 25.87
N ARG A 334 2.01 17.13 26.76
CA ARG A 334 3.09 16.18 26.49
C ARG A 334 2.56 14.79 26.08
N ILE A 335 3.10 14.23 25.02
CA ILE A 335 2.74 12.90 24.49
C ILE A 335 3.87 11.90 24.71
N LEU A 336 5.05 12.14 24.12
CA LEU A 336 6.23 11.30 24.27
C LEU A 336 7.52 12.08 24.09
N PRO A 337 8.63 11.67 24.76
CA PRO A 337 9.95 12.20 24.50
C PRO A 337 10.42 11.84 23.08
N VAL A 338 11.05 12.79 22.37
CA VAL A 338 11.60 12.55 21.03
C VAL A 338 12.63 11.40 21.05
N GLY A 339 13.44 11.31 22.10
CA GLY A 339 14.44 10.25 22.27
C GLY A 339 13.90 8.83 22.42
N GLU A 340 12.60 8.65 22.64
CA GLU A 340 11.95 7.31 22.64
C GLU A 340 11.60 6.81 21.24
N LEU A 341 11.62 7.68 20.24
CA LEU A 341 11.39 7.26 18.84
C LEU A 341 12.58 6.44 18.35
N ARG A 342 12.30 5.21 17.90
CA ARG A 342 13.35 4.32 17.33
C ARG A 342 13.73 4.68 15.90
N LEU A 343 12.98 5.55 15.24
CA LEU A 343 13.26 6.00 13.89
C LEU A 343 14.17 7.24 13.92
N PRO A 344 15.44 7.14 13.48
CA PRO A 344 16.36 8.27 13.50
C PRO A 344 16.03 9.28 12.40
N GLY A 345 16.45 10.53 12.64
CA GLY A 345 16.45 11.59 11.65
C GLY A 345 15.23 12.51 11.70
N ALA A 346 15.47 13.77 11.35
CA ALA A 346 14.46 14.84 11.42
C ALA A 346 13.22 14.60 10.55
N HIS A 347 13.37 13.90 9.42
CA HIS A 347 12.26 13.53 8.56
C HIS A 347 11.34 12.49 9.22
N ASN A 348 11.88 11.56 10.03
CA ASN A 348 11.09 10.59 10.76
C ASN A 348 10.40 11.22 11.98
N LEU A 349 11.01 12.22 12.61
CA LEU A 349 10.32 13.04 13.61
C LEU A 349 9.10 13.74 12.99
N SER A 350 9.22 14.31 11.79
CA SER A 350 8.08 14.88 11.05
C SER A 350 6.99 13.85 10.77
N ASN A 351 7.36 12.63 10.33
CA ASN A 351 6.42 11.54 10.12
C ASN A 351 5.71 11.14 11.42
N ALA A 352 6.45 11.12 12.55
CA ALA A 352 5.90 10.80 13.87
C ALA A 352 4.90 11.86 14.35
N LEU A 353 5.20 13.15 14.16
CA LEU A 353 4.30 14.24 14.50
C LEU A 353 2.96 14.14 13.76
N ALA A 354 3.00 13.82 12.45
CA ALA A 354 1.80 13.58 11.66
C ALA A 354 0.99 12.38 12.18
N ALA A 355 1.65 11.26 12.50
CA ALA A 355 0.98 10.07 13.01
C ALA A 355 0.41 10.27 14.42
N VAL A 356 1.09 11.02 15.28
CA VAL A 356 0.58 11.44 16.61
C VAL A 356 -0.69 12.28 16.45
N ALA A 357 -0.70 13.25 15.50
CA ALA A 357 -1.90 14.04 15.21
C ALA A 357 -3.08 13.13 14.80
N VAL A 358 -2.84 12.09 13.99
CA VAL A 358 -3.87 11.09 13.64
C VAL A 358 -4.38 10.38 14.89
N GLY A 359 -3.50 9.88 15.77
CA GLY A 359 -3.90 9.22 17.02
C GLY A 359 -4.78 10.08 17.90
N LEU A 360 -4.44 11.37 18.04
CA LEU A 360 -5.23 12.35 18.81
C LEU A 360 -6.60 12.60 18.17
N LEU A 361 -6.67 12.75 16.84
CA LEU A 361 -7.93 12.91 16.11
C LEU A 361 -8.87 11.71 16.30
N PHE A 362 -8.31 10.51 16.47
CA PHE A 362 -9.06 9.29 16.77
C PHE A 362 -9.29 9.06 18.28
N GLY A 363 -8.98 10.04 19.12
CA GLY A 363 -9.28 10.02 20.55
C GLY A 363 -8.41 9.08 21.39
N LEU A 364 -7.26 8.64 20.88
CA LEU A 364 -6.36 7.77 21.64
C LEU A 364 -5.71 8.52 22.81
N ALA A 365 -5.62 7.83 23.94
CA ALA A 365 -4.93 8.35 25.10
C ALA A 365 -3.41 8.57 24.81
N PRO A 366 -2.79 9.65 25.33
CA PRO A 366 -1.38 9.94 25.14
C PRO A 366 -0.44 8.76 25.43
N ASP A 367 -0.69 8.00 26.50
CA ASP A 367 0.11 6.84 26.86
C ASP A 367 0.01 5.69 25.83
N ALA A 368 -1.13 5.50 25.20
CA ALA A 368 -1.31 4.52 24.14
C ALA A 368 -0.53 4.95 22.89
N ILE A 369 -0.61 6.24 22.51
CA ILE A 369 0.16 6.83 21.42
C ILE A 369 1.67 6.66 21.70
N ARG A 370 2.13 7.01 22.91
CA ARG A 370 3.53 6.89 23.32
C ARG A 370 4.03 5.46 23.17
N ARG A 371 3.35 4.48 23.77
CA ARG A 371 3.77 3.06 23.69
C ARG A 371 3.85 2.58 22.25
N ALA A 372 2.88 2.90 21.42
CA ALA A 372 2.86 2.50 20.02
C ALA A 372 3.99 3.17 19.21
N ALA A 373 4.20 4.47 19.37
CA ALA A 373 5.23 5.21 18.66
C ALA A 373 6.65 4.81 19.09
N ALA A 374 6.89 4.64 20.40
CA ALA A 374 8.17 4.15 20.95
C ALA A 374 8.46 2.70 20.56
N GLY A 375 7.42 1.87 20.42
CA GLY A 375 7.53 0.48 19.98
C GLY A 375 7.76 0.30 18.47
N PHE A 376 7.48 1.32 17.67
CA PHE A 376 7.53 1.23 16.21
C PHE A 376 8.97 1.22 15.69
N ALA A 377 9.40 0.08 15.16
CA ALA A 377 10.78 -0.13 14.68
C ALA A 377 10.99 0.23 13.19
N GLY A 378 9.98 0.77 12.51
CA GLY A 378 10.02 1.07 11.09
C GLY A 378 9.09 0.18 10.26
N VAL A 379 9.19 0.33 8.94
CA VAL A 379 8.39 -0.45 8.00
C VAL A 379 9.19 -1.67 7.57
N GLU A 380 8.59 -2.84 7.67
CA GLU A 380 9.21 -4.09 7.22
C GLU A 380 9.64 -4.00 5.75
N HIS A 381 10.82 -4.49 5.43
CA HIS A 381 11.42 -4.46 4.09
C HIS A 381 11.74 -3.05 3.53
N ARG A 382 11.77 -2.00 4.37
CA ARG A 382 12.12 -0.64 3.97
C ARG A 382 13.17 -0.05 4.91
N LEU A 383 14.42 -0.04 4.49
CA LEU A 383 15.59 0.35 5.30
C LEU A 383 15.56 -0.30 6.71
N GLU A 384 14.98 -1.50 6.79
CA GLU A 384 14.81 -2.26 8.02
C GLU A 384 16.17 -2.80 8.48
N VAL A 385 16.65 -2.35 9.62
CA VAL A 385 17.83 -2.94 10.25
C VAL A 385 17.45 -4.28 10.85
N VAL A 386 17.92 -5.37 10.23
CA VAL A 386 17.62 -6.74 10.65
C VAL A 386 18.47 -7.15 11.83
N ALA A 387 19.78 -6.90 11.76
CA ALA A 387 20.74 -7.23 12.82
C ALA A 387 22.05 -6.45 12.63
N VAL A 388 22.85 -6.40 13.71
CA VAL A 388 24.27 -6.10 13.66
C VAL A 388 25.01 -7.34 14.17
N VAL A 389 25.85 -7.95 13.31
CA VAL A 389 26.59 -9.17 13.62
C VAL A 389 28.08 -8.89 13.38
N ASP A 390 28.89 -8.96 14.44
CA ASP A 390 30.35 -8.70 14.42
C ASP A 390 30.74 -7.39 13.73
N GLY A 391 29.95 -6.32 13.97
CA GLY A 391 30.17 -4.99 13.38
C GLY A 391 29.73 -4.88 11.92
N VAL A 392 28.99 -5.84 11.38
CA VAL A 392 28.30 -5.73 10.10
C VAL A 392 26.79 -5.54 10.35
N ARG A 393 26.28 -4.40 9.89
CA ARG A 393 24.85 -4.06 9.91
C ARG A 393 24.17 -4.60 8.67
N PHE A 394 23.12 -5.41 8.82
CA PHE A 394 22.31 -5.94 7.74
C PHE A 394 21.01 -5.15 7.61
N VAL A 395 20.81 -4.55 6.44
CA VAL A 395 19.66 -3.69 6.13
C VAL A 395 18.84 -4.27 5.01
N ASN A 396 17.56 -4.49 5.29
CA ASN A 396 16.56 -4.99 4.35
C ASN A 396 15.77 -3.82 3.76
N ASP A 397 16.06 -3.48 2.52
CA ASP A 397 15.31 -2.52 1.70
C ASP A 397 14.74 -3.21 0.45
N SER A 398 14.17 -4.42 0.63
CA SER A 398 13.60 -5.18 -0.48
C SER A 398 12.48 -4.43 -1.24
N GLN A 399 11.87 -3.40 -0.65
CA GLN A 399 10.96 -2.47 -1.31
C GLN A 399 11.67 -1.48 -2.25
N GLY A 400 12.99 -1.33 -2.17
CA GLY A 400 13.82 -0.47 -3.02
C GLY A 400 13.93 -0.99 -4.45
N THR A 401 12.80 -1.05 -5.17
CA THR A 401 12.70 -1.63 -6.51
C THR A 401 12.83 -0.62 -7.65
N GLN A 402 13.16 0.64 -7.34
CA GLN A 402 13.40 1.72 -8.29
C GLN A 402 14.79 2.31 -8.07
N PRO A 403 15.47 2.82 -9.11
CA PRO A 403 16.80 3.42 -9.00
C PRO A 403 16.90 4.52 -7.95
N ASP A 404 15.94 5.43 -7.89
CA ASP A 404 15.88 6.52 -6.91
C ASP A 404 15.78 6.02 -5.47
N ALA A 405 15.07 4.91 -5.24
CA ALA A 405 14.97 4.32 -3.92
C ALA A 405 16.32 3.76 -3.46
N VAL A 406 17.03 3.06 -4.34
CA VAL A 406 18.38 2.54 -4.07
C VAL A 406 19.36 3.66 -3.82
N ALA A 407 19.31 4.73 -4.63
CA ALA A 407 20.12 5.93 -4.43
C ALA A 407 19.89 6.59 -3.07
N ALA A 408 18.63 6.67 -2.65
CA ALA A 408 18.27 7.16 -1.32
C ALA A 408 18.75 6.23 -0.20
N ALA A 409 18.63 4.92 -0.39
CA ALA A 409 19.09 3.91 0.56
C ALA A 409 20.61 3.97 0.77
N LEU A 410 21.40 4.09 -0.32
CA LEU A 410 22.85 4.25 -0.24
C LEU A 410 23.28 5.51 0.50
N ARG A 411 22.53 6.61 0.36
CA ARG A 411 22.81 7.88 1.07
C ARG A 411 22.39 7.86 2.54
N ALA A 412 21.57 6.89 2.95
CA ALA A 412 21.07 6.77 4.32
C ALA A 412 22.11 6.16 5.29
N PHE A 413 23.16 5.52 4.78
CA PHE A 413 24.18 4.86 5.58
C PHE A 413 25.58 5.39 5.23
N GLU A 414 26.48 5.36 6.22
CA GLU A 414 27.89 5.70 5.99
C GLU A 414 28.67 4.49 5.44
N PRO A 415 29.64 4.71 4.55
CA PRO A 415 30.54 3.66 4.09
C PRO A 415 31.37 3.05 5.24
N PRO A 416 31.80 1.76 5.12
CA PRO A 416 31.72 0.92 3.91
C PRO A 416 30.34 0.26 3.74
N ILE A 417 29.80 0.32 2.52
CA ILE A 417 28.53 -0.29 2.15
C ILE A 417 28.77 -1.37 1.08
N VAL A 418 28.20 -2.56 1.28
CA VAL A 418 28.09 -3.61 0.26
C VAL A 418 26.65 -3.71 -0.20
N LEU A 419 26.40 -3.39 -1.47
CA LEU A 419 25.07 -3.41 -2.06
C LEU A 419 24.73 -4.81 -2.57
N ILE A 420 23.54 -5.34 -2.21
CA ILE A 420 22.92 -6.49 -2.89
C ILE A 420 21.82 -5.95 -3.79
N ALA A 421 21.96 -6.14 -5.12
CA ALA A 421 21.03 -5.61 -6.11
C ALA A 421 20.69 -6.64 -7.18
N GLY A 422 19.58 -6.39 -7.92
CA GLY A 422 19.13 -7.22 -9.02
C GLY A 422 17.80 -7.94 -8.74
N GLY A 423 17.35 -8.66 -9.76
CA GLY A 423 16.05 -9.27 -9.88
C GLY A 423 15.53 -9.11 -11.30
N ARG A 424 14.21 -9.14 -11.50
CA ARG A 424 13.58 -9.04 -12.83
C ARG A 424 13.70 -7.61 -13.38
N ASP A 425 14.18 -7.50 -14.61
CA ASP A 425 14.23 -6.22 -15.33
C ASP A 425 12.82 -5.67 -15.58
N LYS A 426 12.65 -4.37 -15.34
CA LYS A 426 11.40 -3.63 -15.57
C LYS A 426 11.47 -2.70 -16.77
N GLY A 427 12.59 -2.68 -17.50
CA GLY A 427 12.83 -1.73 -18.58
C GLY A 427 12.93 -0.27 -18.10
N VAL A 428 13.34 -0.04 -16.84
CA VAL A 428 13.58 1.31 -16.31
C VAL A 428 14.99 1.75 -16.59
N ASP A 429 15.20 3.06 -16.78
CA ASP A 429 16.55 3.61 -16.94
C ASP A 429 17.33 3.49 -15.62
N LEU A 430 18.35 2.64 -15.63
CA LEU A 430 19.26 2.40 -14.50
C LEU A 430 20.52 3.29 -14.55
N ALA A 431 20.79 3.99 -15.66
CA ALA A 431 22.02 4.75 -15.86
C ALA A 431 22.34 5.75 -14.73
N PRO A 432 21.36 6.48 -14.15
CA PRO A 432 21.63 7.42 -13.05
C PRO A 432 22.13 6.75 -11.76
N LEU A 433 21.93 5.43 -11.61
CA LEU A 433 22.33 4.71 -10.40
C LEU A 433 23.84 4.40 -10.37
N GLY A 434 24.48 4.19 -11.53
CA GLY A 434 25.89 3.81 -11.65
C GLY A 434 26.85 4.72 -10.85
N PRO A 435 26.87 6.04 -11.09
CA PRO A 435 27.75 6.96 -10.36
C PRO A 435 27.53 6.95 -8.84
N ILE A 436 26.28 6.80 -8.40
CA ILE A 436 25.93 6.80 -6.97
C ILE A 436 26.43 5.52 -6.28
N VAL A 437 26.32 4.38 -6.96
CA VAL A 437 26.84 3.10 -6.44
C VAL A 437 28.35 3.14 -6.37
N ALA A 438 29.03 3.65 -7.39
CA ALA A 438 30.49 3.77 -7.41
C ALA A 438 31.03 4.73 -6.32
N ASP A 439 30.29 5.79 -5.98
CA ASP A 439 30.66 6.75 -4.93
C ASP A 439 30.42 6.19 -3.51
N ARG A 440 29.32 5.43 -3.31
CA ARG A 440 28.85 5.08 -1.95
C ARG A 440 29.11 3.63 -1.54
N ALA A 441 29.26 2.71 -2.50
CA ALA A 441 29.46 1.30 -2.20
C ALA A 441 30.93 0.87 -2.44
N VAL A 442 31.45 0.02 -1.56
CA VAL A 442 32.76 -0.61 -1.73
C VAL A 442 32.69 -1.86 -2.62
N ALA A 443 31.48 -2.43 -2.74
CA ALA A 443 31.22 -3.58 -3.60
C ALA A 443 29.71 -3.72 -3.89
N ALA A 444 29.42 -4.46 -4.96
CA ALA A 444 28.05 -4.93 -5.25
C ALA A 444 28.02 -6.44 -5.45
N VAL A 445 27.01 -7.12 -4.88
CA VAL A 445 26.70 -8.53 -5.14
C VAL A 445 25.36 -8.62 -5.85
N LEU A 446 25.35 -9.15 -7.07
CA LEU A 446 24.22 -9.08 -7.98
C LEU A 446 23.52 -10.43 -8.11
N ILE A 447 22.18 -10.39 -8.15
CA ILE A 447 21.32 -11.56 -8.28
C ILE A 447 20.30 -11.39 -9.42
N GLY A 448 19.74 -12.50 -9.89
CA GLY A 448 18.60 -12.52 -10.80
C GLY A 448 18.90 -12.05 -12.23
N GLU A 449 17.81 -11.83 -12.97
CA GLU A 449 17.82 -11.57 -14.42
C GLU A 449 18.61 -10.31 -14.81
N SER A 450 18.51 -9.23 -14.03
CA SER A 450 19.18 -7.95 -14.32
C SER A 450 20.67 -7.90 -13.91
N ALA A 451 21.22 -8.95 -13.29
CA ALA A 451 22.62 -8.97 -12.81
C ALA A 451 23.66 -8.65 -13.90
N PRO A 452 23.57 -9.18 -15.14
CA PRO A 452 24.54 -8.82 -16.19
C PRO A 452 24.54 -7.34 -16.57
N GLN A 453 23.36 -6.73 -16.66
CA GLN A 453 23.18 -5.32 -16.98
C GLN A 453 23.75 -4.42 -15.87
N LEU A 454 23.41 -4.72 -14.60
CA LEU A 454 23.89 -4.00 -13.43
C LEU A 454 25.41 -4.12 -13.27
N GLU A 455 26.00 -5.30 -13.56
CA GLU A 455 27.46 -5.48 -13.52
C GLU A 455 28.15 -4.57 -14.52
N THR A 456 27.67 -4.55 -15.78
CA THR A 456 28.22 -3.66 -16.82
C THR A 456 28.11 -2.19 -16.39
N LEU A 457 26.94 -1.79 -15.87
CA LEU A 457 26.68 -0.43 -15.42
C LEU A 457 27.63 -0.01 -14.28
N PHE A 458 27.75 -0.83 -13.23
CA PHE A 458 28.51 -0.47 -12.05
C PHE A 458 30.02 -0.49 -12.30
N ARG A 459 30.51 -1.45 -13.09
CA ARG A 459 31.91 -1.46 -13.52
C ARG A 459 32.27 -0.25 -14.41
N SER A 460 31.40 0.09 -15.36
CA SER A 460 31.58 1.26 -16.20
C SER A 460 31.58 2.58 -15.42
N ALA A 461 30.89 2.62 -14.28
CA ALA A 461 30.87 3.76 -13.36
C ALA A 461 32.08 3.80 -12.40
N GLY A 462 32.95 2.78 -12.41
CA GLY A 462 34.19 2.75 -11.62
C GLY A 462 34.11 1.89 -10.35
N LEU A 463 33.03 1.12 -10.11
CA LEU A 463 33.01 0.18 -8.99
C LEU A 463 33.89 -1.03 -9.30
N GLU A 464 35.00 -1.19 -8.58
CA GLU A 464 36.01 -2.23 -8.86
C GLU A 464 35.47 -3.64 -8.52
N ARG A 465 34.79 -3.77 -7.37
CA ARG A 465 34.32 -5.07 -6.88
C ARG A 465 32.84 -5.29 -7.15
N VAL A 466 32.55 -6.05 -8.20
CA VAL A 466 31.20 -6.50 -8.55
C VAL A 466 31.21 -8.02 -8.72
N GLU A 467 30.38 -8.71 -7.97
CA GLU A 467 30.25 -10.18 -7.98
C GLU A 467 28.81 -10.57 -8.35
N ARG A 468 28.61 -11.75 -8.97
CA ARG A 468 27.30 -12.34 -9.16
C ARG A 468 27.10 -13.50 -8.20
N ALA A 469 25.87 -13.68 -7.70
CA ALA A 469 25.49 -14.82 -6.87
C ALA A 469 24.29 -15.54 -7.50
N PRO A 470 24.23 -16.88 -7.36
CA PRO A 470 23.15 -17.68 -7.93
C PRO A 470 21.81 -17.49 -7.21
N ASP A 471 21.86 -17.13 -5.93
CA ASP A 471 20.70 -16.94 -5.05
C ASP A 471 20.99 -15.89 -3.98
N LEU A 472 19.93 -15.46 -3.29
CA LEU A 472 20.01 -14.41 -2.28
C LEU A 472 20.80 -14.85 -1.03
N ALA A 473 20.70 -16.12 -0.60
CA ALA A 473 21.43 -16.59 0.58
C ALA A 473 22.95 -16.56 0.34
N THR A 474 23.39 -16.98 -0.85
CA THR A 474 24.78 -16.88 -1.31
C THR A 474 25.22 -15.42 -1.41
N ALA A 475 24.33 -14.53 -1.92
CA ALA A 475 24.63 -13.11 -2.03
C ALA A 475 24.85 -12.47 -0.65
N VAL A 476 24.02 -12.79 0.34
CA VAL A 476 24.14 -12.29 1.72
C VAL A 476 25.45 -12.74 2.35
N ARG A 477 25.83 -14.02 2.19
CA ARG A 477 27.10 -14.55 2.72
C ARG A 477 28.33 -13.89 2.08
N ARG A 478 28.32 -13.68 0.75
CA ARG A 478 29.40 -12.98 0.04
C ARG A 478 29.49 -11.52 0.48
N ALA A 479 28.35 -10.83 0.55
CA ALA A 479 28.29 -9.43 0.98
C ALA A 479 28.79 -9.27 2.42
N ASP A 480 28.46 -10.20 3.32
CA ASP A 480 28.98 -10.23 4.68
C ASP A 480 30.50 -10.38 4.74
N ALA A 481 31.06 -11.32 3.99
CA ALA A 481 32.51 -11.51 3.93
C ALA A 481 33.25 -10.26 3.41
N ILE A 482 32.69 -9.62 2.37
CA ILE A 482 33.22 -8.38 1.80
C ILE A 482 33.12 -7.24 2.81
N ALA A 483 31.98 -7.08 3.48
CA ALA A 483 31.73 -6.01 4.45
C ALA A 483 32.68 -6.10 5.66
N ARG A 484 32.94 -7.31 6.16
CA ARG A 484 33.92 -7.53 7.25
C ARG A 484 35.33 -7.14 6.81
N ALA A 485 35.79 -7.62 5.65
CA ALA A 485 37.11 -7.27 5.16
C ALA A 485 37.26 -5.75 4.90
N ALA A 486 36.24 -5.10 4.37
CA ALA A 486 36.24 -3.66 4.17
C ALA A 486 36.28 -2.87 5.50
N ARG A 487 35.58 -3.35 6.54
CA ARG A 487 35.62 -2.74 7.87
C ARG A 487 37.00 -2.85 8.51
N GLU A 488 37.65 -4.01 8.41
CA GLU A 488 38.99 -4.23 8.96
C GLU A 488 40.04 -3.29 8.34
N GLY A 489 39.84 -2.87 7.09
CA GLY A 489 40.68 -1.91 6.37
C GLY A 489 40.38 -0.44 6.69
N THR A 490 39.44 -0.12 7.56
CA THR A 490 39.00 1.25 7.86
C THR A 490 38.86 1.49 9.37
N THR A 491 38.69 2.78 9.76
CA THR A 491 38.34 3.17 11.14
C THR A 491 36.84 3.19 11.39
N ALA A 492 36.03 2.75 10.44
CA ALA A 492 34.58 2.75 10.56
C ALA A 492 34.14 1.75 11.67
N PRO A 493 33.22 2.14 12.58
CA PRO A 493 32.76 1.27 13.66
C PRO A 493 31.96 0.08 13.13
N GLU A 494 31.25 0.27 12.02
CA GLU A 494 30.40 -0.72 11.36
C GLU A 494 30.51 -0.66 9.84
N ALA A 495 30.30 -1.81 9.18
CA ALA A 495 30.05 -1.87 7.74
C ALA A 495 28.57 -2.23 7.51
N THR A 496 28.02 -1.86 6.35
CA THR A 496 26.62 -2.11 6.02
C THR A 496 26.48 -3.08 4.85
N VAL A 497 25.74 -4.17 5.04
CA VAL A 497 25.18 -5.00 3.94
C VAL A 497 23.77 -4.51 3.67
N LEU A 498 23.56 -3.92 2.50
CA LEU A 498 22.31 -3.31 2.09
C LEU A 498 21.65 -4.12 0.97
N LEU A 499 20.52 -4.77 1.25
CA LEU A 499 19.64 -5.28 0.20
C LEU A 499 18.77 -4.14 -0.31
N SER A 500 19.05 -3.59 -1.50
CA SER A 500 18.20 -2.60 -2.19
C SER A 500 18.27 -2.85 -3.70
N PRO A 501 17.29 -3.60 -4.24
CA PRO A 501 17.45 -4.38 -5.47
C PRO A 501 17.45 -3.60 -6.78
N ALA A 502 16.86 -2.41 -6.88
CA ALA A 502 16.58 -1.67 -8.13
C ALA A 502 15.74 -2.45 -9.16
N ALA A 503 15.21 -3.60 -8.80
CA ALA A 503 14.52 -4.55 -9.68
C ALA A 503 13.31 -5.18 -9.01
N ALA A 504 12.37 -5.71 -9.81
CA ALA A 504 11.27 -6.54 -9.29
C ALA A 504 11.82 -7.88 -8.77
N SER A 505 11.01 -8.59 -7.97
CA SER A 505 11.40 -9.86 -7.34
C SER A 505 10.90 -11.10 -8.10
N PHE A 506 10.05 -10.93 -9.11
CA PHE A 506 9.24 -12.00 -9.73
C PHE A 506 10.02 -13.03 -10.56
N ASP A 507 11.31 -12.91 -10.69
CA ASP A 507 12.21 -13.90 -11.31
C ASP A 507 12.66 -14.98 -10.32
N MET A 508 12.75 -14.63 -9.01
CA MET A 508 13.28 -15.52 -7.98
C MET A 508 12.32 -15.68 -6.79
N PHE A 509 11.33 -14.78 -6.61
CA PHE A 509 10.43 -14.71 -5.46
C PHE A 509 9.01 -14.36 -5.90
N VAL A 510 8.02 -14.72 -5.07
CA VAL A 510 6.60 -14.39 -5.31
C VAL A 510 6.38 -12.87 -5.31
N ASP A 511 7.02 -12.16 -4.38
CA ASP A 511 6.95 -10.70 -4.25
C ASP A 511 8.17 -10.14 -3.50
N TYR A 512 8.21 -8.81 -3.32
CA TYR A 512 9.29 -8.15 -2.58
C TYR A 512 9.32 -8.54 -1.09
N ALA A 513 8.18 -8.88 -0.50
CA ALA A 513 8.12 -9.27 0.90
C ALA A 513 8.74 -10.67 1.10
N ASP A 514 8.48 -11.58 0.16
CA ASP A 514 9.11 -12.90 0.14
C ASP A 514 10.64 -12.80 0.00
N ARG A 515 11.13 -11.95 -0.91
CA ARG A 515 12.56 -11.63 -1.02
C ARG A 515 13.13 -11.05 0.29
N GLY A 516 12.39 -10.14 0.93
CA GLY A 516 12.78 -9.54 2.20
C GLY A 516 12.82 -10.55 3.35
N ARG A 517 11.86 -11.49 3.41
CA ARG A 517 11.88 -12.60 4.38
C ARG A 517 13.07 -13.54 4.16
N ALA A 518 13.36 -13.88 2.91
CA ALA A 518 14.52 -14.70 2.56
C ALA A 518 15.85 -14.03 2.97
N PHE A 519 15.97 -12.71 2.81
CA PHE A 519 17.12 -11.96 3.30
C PHE A 519 17.24 -12.05 4.83
N LYS A 520 16.14 -11.82 5.55
CA LYS A 520 16.13 -11.93 7.02
C LYS A 520 16.51 -13.32 7.50
N ALA A 521 16.01 -14.37 6.85
CA ALA A 521 16.37 -15.75 7.15
C ALA A 521 17.88 -16.02 6.97
N ALA A 522 18.48 -15.54 5.88
CA ALA A 522 19.91 -15.68 5.64
C ALA A 522 20.76 -14.93 6.70
N VAL A 523 20.32 -13.75 7.14
CA VAL A 523 20.99 -12.99 8.22
C VAL A 523 20.90 -13.71 9.56
N VAL A 524 19.74 -14.26 9.90
CA VAL A 524 19.54 -15.04 11.14
C VAL A 524 20.46 -16.27 11.16
N GLU A 525 20.64 -16.94 10.00
CA GLU A 525 21.54 -18.08 9.90
C GLU A 525 23.00 -17.69 10.14
N ILE A 526 23.48 -16.57 9.56
CA ILE A 526 24.81 -16.03 9.81
C ILE A 526 24.99 -15.71 11.30
N ALA A 527 24.02 -15.06 11.93
CA ALA A 527 24.06 -14.73 13.35
C ALA A 527 24.12 -15.99 14.22
N ARG A 528 23.33 -17.03 13.89
CA ARG A 528 23.33 -18.32 14.59
C ARG A 528 24.68 -19.01 14.50
N GLU A 529 25.29 -19.05 13.30
CA GLU A 529 26.62 -19.65 13.09
C GLU A 529 27.72 -18.97 13.93
N ARG A 530 27.54 -17.68 14.26
CA ARG A 530 28.47 -16.89 15.06
C ARG A 530 28.09 -16.77 16.54
N GLY A 531 27.04 -17.45 16.98
CA GLY A 531 26.58 -17.39 18.37
C GLY A 531 25.97 -16.06 18.80
N VAL A 532 25.60 -15.18 17.85
CA VAL A 532 24.95 -13.89 18.10
C VAL A 532 23.43 -14.10 18.15
N ARG A 533 22.80 -13.68 19.26
CA ARG A 533 21.34 -13.71 19.36
C ARG A 533 20.76 -12.52 18.60
N VAL A 534 20.03 -12.78 17.53
CA VAL A 534 19.19 -11.80 16.87
C VAL A 534 17.84 -11.77 17.60
N SER A 535 17.47 -10.59 18.12
CA SER A 535 16.14 -10.42 18.73
C SER A 535 15.06 -10.70 17.68
N ALA A 536 14.09 -11.56 18.02
CA ALA A 536 12.98 -11.97 17.16
C ALA A 536 11.98 -10.83 16.83
N ALA A 537 12.34 -9.57 17.07
CA ALA A 537 11.51 -8.40 16.77
C ALA A 537 11.25 -8.19 15.26
N GLY A 538 11.85 -9.00 14.38
CA GLY A 538 11.64 -8.98 12.94
C GLY A 538 11.03 -10.26 12.36
N ALA A 539 10.76 -11.30 13.15
CA ALA A 539 10.05 -12.48 12.67
C ALA A 539 8.56 -12.32 12.96
N SER A 540 7.81 -11.68 12.05
CA SER A 540 6.38 -11.88 11.99
C SER A 540 6.13 -13.38 11.79
N LYS A 541 5.32 -14.00 12.67
CA LYS A 541 4.77 -15.34 12.42
C LYS A 541 4.24 -15.39 10.98
N PRO A 542 4.44 -16.50 10.24
CA PRO A 542 3.69 -16.70 9.01
C PRO A 542 2.21 -16.54 9.37
N ASP A 543 1.47 -15.76 8.57
CA ASP A 543 0.03 -15.61 8.69
C ASP A 543 -0.57 -17.01 8.77
N ALA A 544 -0.93 -17.44 10.00
CA ALA A 544 -1.80 -18.57 10.18
C ALA A 544 -3.13 -18.13 9.55
N ALA A 545 -3.50 -18.76 8.46
CA ALA A 545 -4.87 -18.67 7.95
C ALA A 545 -5.81 -18.85 9.16
N PRO A 546 -6.85 -18.02 9.31
CA PRO A 546 -7.80 -18.21 10.39
C PRO A 546 -8.42 -19.60 10.24
N THR A 547 -8.08 -20.49 11.16
CA THR A 547 -8.77 -21.76 11.34
C THR A 547 -10.19 -21.40 11.76
N LEU A 548 -11.14 -21.62 10.86
CA LEU A 548 -12.55 -21.63 11.17
C LEU A 548 -12.76 -22.63 12.33
N PRO A 549 -13.48 -22.26 13.41
CA PRO A 549 -13.88 -23.23 14.42
C PRO A 549 -14.74 -24.30 13.74
N ALA A 550 -14.33 -25.55 13.90
CA ALA A 550 -15.10 -26.71 13.45
C ALA A 550 -16.51 -26.61 14.00
N GLY A 551 -17.50 -26.68 13.10
CA GLY A 551 -18.89 -26.62 13.42
C GLY A 551 -19.25 -27.66 14.48
N ALA A 552 -19.90 -27.23 15.55
CA ALA A 552 -20.57 -28.10 16.49
C ALA A 552 -21.68 -28.82 15.74
N ALA A 553 -21.60 -30.15 15.69
CA ALA A 553 -22.66 -31.01 15.20
C ALA A 553 -23.90 -30.84 16.11
N PRO A 554 -25.11 -30.90 15.56
CA PRO A 554 -26.33 -30.90 16.38
C PRO A 554 -26.43 -32.24 17.13
N THR A 555 -26.48 -32.17 18.45
CA THR A 555 -26.88 -33.31 19.28
C THR A 555 -28.39 -33.42 19.23
N ASP A 556 -28.86 -34.52 18.63
CA ASP A 556 -30.23 -34.99 18.70
C ASP A 556 -30.65 -35.23 20.14
N GLY A 557 -31.94 -34.96 20.33
CA GLY A 557 -32.63 -34.92 21.57
C GLY A 557 -32.87 -36.23 22.28
N ALA A 558 -33.57 -36.15 23.33
CA ALA A 558 -34.63 -37.00 23.89
C ALA A 558 -34.93 -36.45 25.26
N GLY A 559 -36.12 -35.95 25.50
CA GLY A 559 -37.17 -36.77 25.99
C GLY A 559 -37.30 -36.74 27.51
N GLY A 560 -38.41 -36.19 28.05
CA GLY A 560 -38.95 -36.53 29.34
C GLY A 560 -38.50 -35.61 30.51
N GLU A 561 -39.27 -35.12 31.40
CA GLU A 561 -40.58 -35.42 31.92
C GLU A 561 -41.01 -34.26 32.84
N VAL A 562 -42.29 -34.13 32.94
CA VAL A 562 -43.12 -33.31 33.84
C VAL A 562 -42.75 -33.50 35.31
N GLY A 563 -42.79 -32.44 36.11
CA GLY A 563 -42.74 -32.49 37.57
C GLY A 563 -43.11 -31.15 38.21
N GLU A 564 -44.36 -31.04 38.60
CA GLU A 564 -44.94 -30.00 39.45
C GLU A 564 -44.14 -29.76 40.75
N ARG A 565 -43.89 -28.53 41.10
CA ARG A 565 -44.43 -27.81 42.30
C ARG A 565 -43.98 -26.36 42.30
#